data_863f819ca373494a2ee25133cbe04f4e
#
_entry.id   863f819ca373494a2ee25133cbe04f4e
#
_cell.length_a   1.000
_cell.length_b   1.000
_cell.length_c   1.000
_cell.angle_alpha   90.00
_cell.angle_beta   90.00
_cell.angle_gamma   90.00
#
_symmetry.space_group_name_H-M   'P 1'
#
loop_
_entity.id
_entity.type
_entity.pdbx_description
1 polymer ?
#
loop_
_entity_poly.entity_id
_entity_poly.type
_entity_poly.pdbx_seq_one_letter_code
_entity_poly.pdbx_strand_id
1 'polypeptide(L)'
;MSYFGKFYITGPDAQKAVDWIFSARMDGEVGKTVYTCMLNEKAGVEADLTVSVIDSGSGSAADPTFQGRGFYVAAAGGAAYQNLAHITKTVQDKGFDVKIEDRSRDMGMLSLQGPLSRHILSQLTSTPLDNDSFPFNTHQMINVAGHMVRALRVSFVGEMGWELHIPSDSCVPVYTALHQVGQQYGMVNAGYRAIDSLSIEKGYPHWHMEVRMDDTPLEAGLMFTCKLKTDTDFLGRSALEKRREAGVRKKKVCFTVEDPDVCLVGLEAIVRNGEYVGHIRRGDTGYYLDTEIAYGYITHPQ
;
A
#
# COMPACT_ATOMS: atom_id res chain seq x y z
N MET A 1 -6.23 8.62 7.75
CA MET A 1 -5.01 8.24 6.98
C MET A 1 -4.34 9.44 6.27
N SER A 2 -4.75 10.68 6.57
CA SER A 2 -4.22 11.89 5.87
C SER A 2 -2.71 12.12 6.04
N TYR A 3 -2.07 11.51 7.03
CA TYR A 3 -0.62 11.57 7.27
C TYR A 3 0.23 10.74 6.28
N PHE A 4 -0.40 9.97 5.38
CA PHE A 4 0.31 9.24 4.32
C PHE A 4 1.09 10.17 3.40
N GLY A 5 2.25 9.72 2.91
CA GLY A 5 3.00 10.39 1.87
C GLY A 5 2.25 10.33 0.54
N LYS A 6 2.21 11.44 -0.18
CA LYS A 6 1.57 11.57 -1.50
C LYS A 6 2.52 12.30 -2.43
N PHE A 7 3.14 11.53 -3.32
CA PHE A 7 4.19 12.05 -4.20
C PHE A 7 3.77 11.91 -5.65
N TYR A 8 4.22 12.83 -6.46
CA TYR A 8 4.08 12.78 -7.91
C TYR A 8 5.45 12.63 -8.55
N ILE A 9 5.56 11.74 -9.53
CA ILE A 9 6.74 11.54 -10.36
C ILE A 9 6.31 11.83 -11.79
N THR A 10 6.83 12.92 -12.37
CA THR A 10 6.46 13.40 -13.71
C THR A 10 7.72 13.77 -14.49
N GLY A 11 7.60 14.01 -15.79
CA GLY A 11 8.73 14.42 -16.63
C GLY A 11 9.09 13.39 -17.70
N PRO A 12 10.06 13.73 -18.56
CA PRO A 12 10.41 12.92 -19.73
C PRO A 12 10.81 11.48 -19.42
N ASP A 13 11.52 11.27 -18.31
CA ASP A 13 12.01 9.96 -17.89
C ASP A 13 11.14 9.31 -16.78
N ALA A 14 9.93 9.83 -16.52
CA ALA A 14 9.06 9.31 -15.43
C ALA A 14 8.83 7.80 -15.52
N GLN A 15 8.55 7.25 -16.72
CA GLN A 15 8.38 5.81 -16.92
C GLN A 15 9.66 5.03 -16.60
N LYS A 16 10.81 5.48 -17.06
CA LYS A 16 12.09 4.81 -16.78
C LYS A 16 12.43 4.85 -15.30
N ALA A 17 12.16 5.98 -14.64
CA ALA A 17 12.39 6.15 -13.21
C ALA A 17 11.54 5.17 -12.39
N VAL A 18 10.24 5.09 -12.64
CA VAL A 18 9.35 4.19 -11.90
C VAL A 18 9.62 2.72 -12.21
N ASP A 19 10.03 2.40 -13.44
CA ASP A 19 10.45 1.04 -13.79
C ASP A 19 11.70 0.61 -13.03
N TRP A 20 12.61 1.55 -12.75
CA TRP A 20 13.81 1.27 -11.97
C TRP A 20 13.55 1.24 -10.46
N ILE A 21 12.74 2.16 -9.94
CA ILE A 21 12.49 2.32 -8.50
C ILE A 21 11.59 1.20 -7.96
N PHE A 22 10.54 0.82 -8.70
CA PHE A 22 9.51 -0.09 -8.23
C PHE A 22 9.67 -1.50 -8.81
N SER A 23 9.54 -2.50 -7.95
CA SER A 23 9.73 -3.89 -8.33
C SER A 23 8.61 -4.45 -9.23
N ALA A 24 7.40 -3.88 -9.20
CA ALA A 24 6.27 -4.29 -10.03
C ALA A 24 6.31 -3.62 -11.42
N ARG A 25 5.47 -4.13 -12.34
CA ARG A 25 5.28 -3.51 -13.66
C ARG A 25 4.50 -2.21 -13.54
N MET A 26 5.03 -1.14 -14.17
CA MET A 26 4.44 0.20 -14.18
C MET A 26 3.97 0.64 -15.58
N ASP A 27 3.90 -0.29 -16.52
CA ASP A 27 3.52 -0.09 -17.94
C ASP A 27 2.00 -0.18 -18.19
N GLY A 28 1.19 -0.26 -17.13
CA GLY A 28 -0.27 -0.30 -17.22
C GLY A 28 -0.87 0.98 -17.82
N GLU A 29 -2.15 0.93 -18.20
CA GLU A 29 -2.88 2.08 -18.69
C GLU A 29 -3.11 3.13 -17.59
N VAL A 30 -3.39 4.37 -18.00
CA VAL A 30 -3.86 5.43 -17.10
C VAL A 30 -5.10 4.96 -16.35
N GLY A 31 -5.17 5.24 -15.05
CA GLY A 31 -6.21 4.72 -14.18
C GLY A 31 -5.84 3.43 -13.44
N LYS A 32 -4.74 2.76 -13.81
CA LYS A 32 -4.24 1.59 -13.08
C LYS A 32 -3.57 2.01 -11.77
N THR A 33 -3.84 1.26 -10.71
CA THR A 33 -3.14 1.36 -9.42
C THR A 33 -2.44 0.03 -9.13
N VAL A 34 -1.19 0.08 -8.71
CA VAL A 34 -0.34 -1.10 -8.49
C VAL A 34 0.25 -1.06 -7.08
N TYR A 35 0.05 -2.13 -6.33
CA TYR A 35 0.78 -2.36 -5.09
C TYR A 35 2.17 -2.92 -5.44
N THR A 36 3.22 -2.35 -4.87
CA THR A 36 4.60 -2.66 -5.22
C THR A 36 5.55 -2.47 -4.05
N CYS A 37 6.75 -3.03 -4.16
CA CYS A 37 7.86 -2.73 -3.27
C CYS A 37 8.87 -1.79 -3.93
N MET A 38 9.54 -0.97 -3.11
CA MET A 38 10.86 -0.42 -3.39
C MET A 38 11.89 -1.32 -2.72
N LEU A 39 12.96 -1.63 -3.42
CA LEU A 39 14.05 -2.45 -2.89
C LEU A 39 15.35 -1.66 -2.80
N ASN A 40 16.27 -2.14 -1.96
CA ASN A 40 17.67 -1.70 -1.97
C ASN A 40 18.54 -2.62 -2.83
N GLU A 41 19.83 -2.30 -2.96
CA GLU A 41 20.78 -3.07 -3.77
C GLU A 41 20.95 -4.53 -3.29
N LYS A 42 20.60 -4.83 -2.04
CA LYS A 42 20.65 -6.17 -1.43
C LYS A 42 19.34 -6.94 -1.55
N ALA A 43 18.37 -6.37 -2.30
CA ALA A 43 16.99 -6.85 -2.43
C ALA A 43 16.15 -6.80 -1.14
N GLY A 44 16.57 -6.04 -0.14
CA GLY A 44 15.75 -5.75 1.04
C GLY A 44 14.62 -4.79 0.70
N VAL A 45 13.48 -4.94 1.37
CA VAL A 45 12.28 -4.11 1.13
C VAL A 45 12.41 -2.76 1.84
N GLU A 46 12.72 -1.71 1.10
CA GLU A 46 12.80 -0.33 1.61
C GLU A 46 11.42 0.24 1.96
N ALA A 47 10.41 -0.14 1.19
CA ALA A 47 9.00 0.17 1.46
C ALA A 47 8.09 -0.71 0.61
N ASP A 48 6.84 -0.82 1.05
CA ASP A 48 5.71 -1.22 0.23
C ASP A 48 4.74 -0.03 0.10
N LEU A 49 4.15 0.12 -1.07
CA LEU A 49 3.32 1.28 -1.37
C LEU A 49 2.44 1.05 -2.60
N THR A 50 1.56 2.00 -2.89
CA THR A 50 0.75 1.97 -4.11
C THR A 50 1.19 3.07 -5.08
N VAL A 51 1.22 2.71 -6.36
CA VAL A 51 1.53 3.63 -7.46
C VAL A 51 0.38 3.63 -8.45
N SER A 52 -0.15 4.81 -8.74
CA SER A 52 -1.21 5.00 -9.73
C SER A 52 -0.65 5.64 -10.98
N VAL A 53 -1.00 5.09 -12.15
CA VAL A 53 -0.63 5.65 -13.45
C VAL A 53 -1.59 6.78 -13.80
N ILE A 54 -1.08 7.98 -13.97
CA ILE A 54 -1.85 9.20 -14.24
C ILE A 54 -1.42 9.85 -15.55
N ASP A 55 -2.25 10.72 -16.08
CA ASP A 55 -1.93 11.60 -17.20
C ASP A 55 -2.17 13.07 -16.87
N SER A 56 -1.75 13.94 -17.76
CA SER A 56 -2.05 15.36 -17.68
C SER A 56 -3.53 15.63 -17.94
N GLY A 57 -4.18 16.43 -17.13
CA GLY A 57 -5.48 17.04 -17.42
C GLY A 57 -6.69 16.42 -16.74
N SER A 58 -6.57 15.33 -16.00
CA SER A 58 -7.67 14.73 -15.23
C SER A 58 -7.57 14.95 -13.73
N GLY A 59 -6.78 15.94 -13.29
CA GLY A 59 -6.44 16.13 -11.91
C GLY A 59 -7.39 16.99 -11.10
N SER A 60 -7.17 17.03 -9.80
CA SER A 60 -7.74 17.99 -8.86
C SER A 60 -6.86 19.23 -8.74
N ALA A 61 -7.35 20.27 -8.02
CA ALA A 61 -6.54 21.46 -7.73
C ALA A 61 -5.24 21.16 -6.95
N ALA A 62 -5.17 19.98 -6.30
CA ALA A 62 -3.97 19.52 -5.59
C ALA A 62 -2.97 18.78 -6.49
N ASP A 63 -3.38 18.40 -7.70
CA ASP A 63 -2.47 17.74 -8.64
C ASP A 63 -1.49 18.72 -9.28
N PRO A 64 -0.23 18.34 -9.51
CA PRO A 64 0.70 19.22 -10.21
C PRO A 64 0.36 19.33 -11.69
N THR A 65 0.74 20.45 -12.29
CA THR A 65 0.67 20.63 -13.74
C THR A 65 1.85 19.91 -14.40
N PHE A 66 1.57 19.01 -15.34
CA PHE A 66 2.57 18.28 -16.12
C PHE A 66 2.03 17.92 -17.51
N GLN A 67 2.87 17.38 -18.36
CA GLN A 67 2.52 16.91 -19.70
C GLN A 67 2.75 15.41 -19.82
N GLY A 68 1.87 14.73 -20.54
CA GLY A 68 1.99 13.30 -20.79
C GLY A 68 1.69 12.44 -19.56
N ARG A 69 2.45 11.37 -19.42
CA ARG A 69 2.27 10.36 -18.38
C ARG A 69 3.01 10.72 -17.09
N GLY A 70 2.39 10.45 -15.98
CA GLY A 70 2.96 10.60 -14.65
C GLY A 70 2.55 9.48 -13.72
N PHE A 71 3.03 9.55 -12.49
CA PHE A 71 2.76 8.55 -11.45
C PHE A 71 2.44 9.22 -10.12
N TYR A 72 1.38 8.75 -9.50
CA TYR A 72 0.98 9.16 -8.17
C TYR A 72 1.31 8.05 -7.18
N VAL A 73 2.10 8.36 -6.17
CA VAL A 73 2.59 7.42 -5.16
C VAL A 73 1.92 7.71 -3.83
N ALA A 74 1.28 6.71 -3.24
CA ALA A 74 0.78 6.76 -1.88
C ALA A 74 1.60 5.82 -1.00
N ALA A 75 2.25 6.37 0.02
CA ALA A 75 3.20 5.68 0.89
C ALA A 75 2.84 5.80 2.37
N ALA A 76 3.22 4.80 3.18
CA ALA A 76 2.99 4.82 4.61
C ALA A 76 3.55 6.08 5.27
N GLY A 77 2.74 6.76 6.07
CA GLY A 77 3.08 8.09 6.61
C GLY A 77 4.28 8.11 7.54
N GLY A 78 4.46 7.05 8.36
CA GLY A 78 5.62 6.93 9.23
C GLY A 78 6.96 6.83 8.50
N ALA A 79 6.96 6.36 7.25
CA ALA A 79 8.13 6.24 6.40
C ALA A 79 8.17 7.26 5.25
N ALA A 80 7.23 8.20 5.16
CA ALA A 80 7.06 9.08 4.02
C ALA A 80 8.34 9.84 3.65
N TYR A 81 9.03 10.41 4.63
CA TYR A 81 10.28 11.15 4.39
C TYR A 81 11.41 10.24 3.91
N GLN A 82 11.54 9.04 4.51
CA GLN A 82 12.52 8.05 4.08
C GLN A 82 12.24 7.59 2.65
N ASN A 83 10.98 7.32 2.32
CA ASN A 83 10.56 6.91 1.00
C ASN A 83 10.85 7.97 -0.05
N LEU A 84 10.53 9.23 0.25
CA LEU A 84 10.83 10.36 -0.62
C LEU A 84 12.33 10.54 -0.83
N ALA A 85 13.13 10.40 0.22
CA ALA A 85 14.59 10.48 0.14
C ALA A 85 15.17 9.34 -0.72
N HIS A 86 14.67 8.10 -0.55
CA HIS A 86 15.09 6.95 -1.36
C HIS A 86 14.76 7.14 -2.85
N ILE A 87 13.53 7.58 -3.16
CA ILE A 87 13.11 7.89 -4.54
C ILE A 87 14.00 8.97 -5.13
N THR A 88 14.19 10.09 -4.41
CA THR A 88 14.99 11.24 -4.88
C THR A 88 16.44 10.85 -5.13
N LYS A 89 17.06 10.14 -4.18
CA LYS A 89 18.43 9.63 -4.34
C LYS A 89 18.56 8.71 -5.55
N THR A 90 17.64 7.76 -5.71
CA THR A 90 17.66 6.79 -6.81
C THR A 90 17.55 7.47 -8.17
N VAL A 91 16.69 8.50 -8.28
CA VAL A 91 16.56 9.33 -9.49
C VAL A 91 17.85 10.07 -9.80
N GLN A 92 18.47 10.71 -8.79
CA GLN A 92 19.72 11.44 -8.93
C GLN A 92 20.88 10.51 -9.34
N ASP A 93 21.03 9.37 -8.69
CA ASP A 93 22.09 8.40 -8.98
C ASP A 93 22.00 7.86 -10.42
N LYS A 94 20.82 7.80 -11.01
CA LYS A 94 20.56 7.35 -12.38
C LYS A 94 20.56 8.49 -13.40
N GLY A 95 20.49 9.74 -12.96
CA GLY A 95 20.43 10.91 -13.84
C GLY A 95 19.12 10.98 -14.63
N PHE A 96 17.99 10.50 -14.09
CA PHE A 96 16.70 10.61 -14.76
C PHE A 96 16.16 12.03 -14.74
N ASP A 97 15.67 12.51 -15.88
CA ASP A 97 15.00 13.81 -16.02
C ASP A 97 13.53 13.68 -15.58
N VAL A 98 13.32 13.82 -14.27
CA VAL A 98 11.99 13.78 -13.66
C VAL A 98 11.82 14.88 -12.61
N LYS A 99 10.57 15.29 -12.42
CA LYS A 99 10.15 16.14 -11.33
C LYS A 99 9.46 15.28 -10.27
N ILE A 100 9.91 15.40 -9.02
CA ILE A 100 9.29 14.76 -7.86
C ILE A 100 8.64 15.87 -7.03
N GLU A 101 7.34 15.74 -6.75
CA GLU A 101 6.60 16.71 -5.94
C GLU A 101 5.94 16.02 -4.75
N ASP A 102 6.23 16.50 -3.55
CA ASP A 102 5.53 16.10 -2.33
C ASP A 102 4.27 16.96 -2.16
N ARG A 103 3.11 16.32 -2.28
CA ARG A 103 1.78 16.91 -2.08
C ARG A 103 1.08 16.38 -0.82
N SER A 104 1.84 15.80 0.11
CA SER A 104 1.29 15.18 1.31
C SER A 104 0.46 16.14 2.17
N ARG A 105 0.85 17.43 2.19
CA ARG A 105 0.14 18.47 2.95
C ARG A 105 -1.05 19.07 2.22
N ASP A 106 -1.08 18.95 0.91
CA ASP A 106 -2.13 19.53 0.05
C ASP A 106 -3.34 18.62 -0.07
N MET A 107 -3.22 17.38 0.40
CA MET A 107 -4.25 16.34 0.27
C MET A 107 -4.47 15.59 1.58
N GLY A 108 -5.74 15.46 1.98
CA GLY A 108 -6.16 14.48 2.97
C GLY A 108 -6.46 13.12 2.36
N MET A 109 -6.66 12.13 3.21
CA MET A 109 -7.04 10.76 2.80
C MET A 109 -8.07 10.19 3.76
N LEU A 110 -9.20 9.75 3.21
CA LEU A 110 -10.24 9.01 3.92
C LEU A 110 -10.34 7.61 3.30
N SER A 111 -10.43 6.60 4.14
CA SER A 111 -10.67 5.22 3.72
C SER A 111 -12.10 4.84 4.06
N LEU A 112 -12.95 4.67 3.05
CA LEU A 112 -14.32 4.20 3.18
C LEU A 112 -14.35 2.72 2.84
N GLN A 113 -14.51 1.86 3.84
CA GLN A 113 -14.39 0.41 3.70
C GLN A 113 -15.60 -0.30 4.32
N GLY A 114 -15.86 -1.52 3.86
CA GLY A 114 -16.91 -2.40 4.35
C GLY A 114 -17.98 -2.72 3.30
N PRO A 115 -18.86 -3.70 3.60
CA PRO A 115 -19.83 -4.22 2.63
C PRO A 115 -20.78 -3.17 2.06
N LEU A 116 -21.11 -2.14 2.86
CA LEU A 116 -22.03 -1.07 2.49
C LEU A 116 -21.35 0.18 1.94
N SER A 117 -20.01 0.19 1.82
CA SER A 117 -19.23 1.34 1.34
C SER A 117 -19.68 1.82 -0.03
N ARG A 118 -20.01 0.89 -0.95
CA ARG A 118 -20.55 1.21 -2.28
C ARG A 118 -21.88 1.92 -2.20
N HIS A 119 -22.79 1.48 -1.35
CA HIS A 119 -24.10 2.11 -1.18
C HIS A 119 -23.98 3.54 -0.63
N ILE A 120 -23.06 3.75 0.29
CA ILE A 120 -22.81 5.08 0.86
C ILE A 120 -22.23 6.00 -0.23
N LEU A 121 -21.17 5.57 -0.91
CA LEU A 121 -20.49 6.39 -1.89
C LEU A 121 -21.39 6.71 -3.11
N SER A 122 -22.22 5.77 -3.55
CA SER A 122 -23.12 5.96 -4.71
C SER A 122 -24.19 7.03 -4.49
N GLN A 123 -24.48 7.42 -3.25
CA GLN A 123 -25.39 8.53 -2.96
C GLN A 123 -24.74 9.91 -3.07
N LEU A 124 -23.42 9.95 -3.16
CA LEU A 124 -22.63 11.19 -3.17
C LEU A 124 -21.90 11.44 -4.49
N THR A 125 -21.98 10.48 -5.42
CA THR A 125 -21.36 10.59 -6.75
C THR A 125 -22.28 10.03 -7.82
N SER A 126 -22.23 10.61 -9.02
CA SER A 126 -22.88 10.06 -10.22
C SER A 126 -22.00 9.05 -10.97
N THR A 127 -20.75 8.88 -10.56
CA THR A 127 -19.82 7.93 -11.19
C THR A 127 -20.28 6.50 -10.89
N PRO A 128 -20.40 5.62 -11.90
CA PRO A 128 -20.70 4.20 -11.68
C PRO A 128 -19.62 3.55 -10.82
N LEU A 129 -20.04 2.80 -9.79
CA LEU A 129 -19.14 2.18 -8.81
C LEU A 129 -19.19 0.65 -8.86
N ASP A 130 -19.82 0.05 -9.86
CA ASP A 130 -19.83 -1.38 -10.09
C ASP A 130 -18.43 -1.91 -10.43
N ASN A 131 -18.30 -3.24 -10.53
CA ASN A 131 -17.00 -3.86 -10.75
C ASN A 131 -16.44 -3.63 -12.17
N ASP A 132 -17.30 -3.46 -13.15
CA ASP A 132 -16.90 -3.26 -14.55
C ASP A 132 -16.50 -1.82 -14.79
N SER A 133 -17.26 -0.88 -14.24
CA SER A 133 -17.01 0.57 -14.40
C SER A 133 -15.87 1.07 -13.53
N PHE A 134 -15.66 0.45 -12.36
CA PHE A 134 -14.58 0.80 -11.42
C PHE A 134 -13.90 -0.48 -10.88
N PRO A 135 -13.03 -1.14 -11.66
CA PRO A 135 -12.36 -2.37 -11.25
C PRO A 135 -11.44 -2.21 -10.05
N PHE A 136 -11.22 -3.30 -9.31
CA PHE A 136 -10.21 -3.33 -8.24
C PHE A 136 -8.82 -3.04 -8.80
N ASN A 137 -7.97 -2.38 -8.01
CA ASN A 137 -6.65 -1.88 -8.44
C ASN A 137 -6.73 -0.85 -9.58
N THR A 138 -7.77 -0.01 -9.56
CA THR A 138 -7.85 1.18 -10.41
C THR A 138 -8.12 2.43 -9.58
N HIS A 139 -7.90 3.58 -10.18
CA HIS A 139 -8.30 4.86 -9.63
C HIS A 139 -9.04 5.69 -10.66
N GLN A 140 -9.90 6.56 -10.20
CA GLN A 140 -10.60 7.55 -11.03
C GLN A 140 -10.70 8.88 -10.27
N MET A 141 -10.74 9.97 -11.03
CA MET A 141 -11.19 11.26 -10.51
C MET A 141 -12.71 11.26 -10.50
N ILE A 142 -13.32 11.39 -9.35
CA ILE A 142 -14.77 11.40 -9.17
C ILE A 142 -15.24 12.64 -8.41
N ASN A 143 -16.44 13.09 -8.68
CA ASN A 143 -17.07 14.14 -7.88
C ASN A 143 -17.81 13.49 -6.70
N VAL A 144 -17.44 13.84 -5.48
CA VAL A 144 -18.10 13.39 -4.25
C VAL A 144 -18.68 14.60 -3.54
N ALA A 145 -20.01 14.69 -3.48
CA ALA A 145 -20.73 15.79 -2.85
C ALA A 145 -20.27 17.19 -3.33
N GLY A 146 -19.99 17.34 -4.63
CA GLY A 146 -19.55 18.61 -5.24
C GLY A 146 -18.03 18.81 -5.24
N HIS A 147 -17.24 17.89 -4.69
CA HIS A 147 -15.78 18.00 -4.59
C HIS A 147 -15.09 16.93 -5.46
N MET A 148 -14.11 17.36 -6.26
CA MET A 148 -13.28 16.43 -7.04
C MET A 148 -12.27 15.72 -6.14
N VAL A 149 -12.30 14.40 -6.14
CA VAL A 149 -11.40 13.55 -5.36
C VAL A 149 -10.80 12.45 -6.24
N ARG A 150 -9.58 12.04 -5.95
CA ARG A 150 -9.01 10.82 -6.53
C ARG A 150 -9.45 9.63 -5.67
N ALA A 151 -10.31 8.81 -6.21
CA ALA A 151 -10.74 7.57 -5.57
C ALA A 151 -9.90 6.40 -6.08
N LEU A 152 -9.24 5.69 -5.17
CA LEU A 152 -8.51 4.46 -5.47
C LEU A 152 -9.34 3.28 -4.96
N ARG A 153 -9.67 2.34 -5.83
CA ARG A 153 -10.34 1.11 -5.42
C ARG A 153 -9.33 0.09 -4.93
N VAL A 154 -8.85 0.31 -3.73
CA VAL A 154 -7.90 -0.51 -3.00
C VAL A 154 -8.38 -0.70 -1.55
N SER A 155 -7.82 -1.69 -0.88
CA SER A 155 -8.12 -1.96 0.52
C SER A 155 -6.88 -2.49 1.23
N PHE A 156 -6.56 -1.90 2.36
CA PHE A 156 -5.53 -2.41 3.26
C PHE A 156 -6.13 -3.23 4.43
N VAL A 157 -7.45 -3.29 4.51
CA VAL A 157 -8.19 -4.02 5.55
C VAL A 157 -8.97 -5.23 5.00
N GLY A 158 -8.82 -5.53 3.71
CA GLY A 158 -9.47 -6.68 3.08
C GLY A 158 -10.96 -6.52 2.81
N GLU A 159 -11.53 -5.35 3.08
CA GLU A 159 -12.93 -5.02 2.81
C GLU A 159 -13.10 -4.38 1.42
N MET A 160 -14.34 -4.43 0.92
CA MET A 160 -14.72 -3.64 -0.25
C MET A 160 -14.69 -2.15 0.11
N GLY A 161 -14.13 -1.32 -0.78
CA GLY A 161 -14.14 0.11 -0.54
C GLY A 161 -13.19 0.90 -1.42
N TRP A 162 -12.99 2.14 -1.01
CA TRP A 162 -12.15 3.11 -1.71
C TRP A 162 -11.33 3.93 -0.71
N GLU A 163 -10.11 4.25 -1.11
CA GLU A 163 -9.33 5.33 -0.52
C GLU A 163 -9.60 6.60 -1.31
N LEU A 164 -10.10 7.63 -0.63
CA LEU A 164 -10.42 8.92 -1.19
C LEU A 164 -9.29 9.90 -0.86
N HIS A 165 -8.54 10.30 -1.86
CA HIS A 165 -7.49 11.29 -1.75
C HIS A 165 -8.08 12.64 -2.15
N ILE A 166 -8.14 13.56 -1.20
CA ILE A 166 -9.02 14.73 -1.24
C ILE A 166 -8.17 16.00 -1.06
N PRO A 167 -8.32 17.03 -1.91
CA PRO A 167 -7.71 18.34 -1.63
C PRO A 167 -8.04 18.81 -0.22
N SER A 168 -7.06 19.37 0.50
CA SER A 168 -7.18 19.69 1.93
C SER A 168 -8.43 20.51 2.26
N ASP A 169 -8.77 21.50 1.44
CA ASP A 169 -9.94 22.36 1.63
C ASP A 169 -11.27 21.62 1.47
N SER A 170 -11.26 20.47 0.78
CA SER A 170 -12.43 19.63 0.53
C SER A 170 -12.58 18.48 1.53
N CYS A 171 -11.59 18.24 2.40
CA CYS A 171 -11.61 17.10 3.32
C CYS A 171 -12.78 17.12 4.28
N VAL A 172 -13.02 18.25 4.93
CA VAL A 172 -14.12 18.37 5.94
C VAL A 172 -15.49 18.26 5.26
N PRO A 173 -15.78 18.98 4.16
CA PRO A 173 -17.05 18.81 3.45
C PRO A 173 -17.32 17.37 2.99
N VAL A 174 -16.33 16.70 2.38
CA VAL A 174 -16.47 15.31 1.93
C VAL A 174 -16.67 14.35 3.10
N TYR A 175 -15.89 14.50 4.17
CA TYR A 175 -16.09 13.69 5.38
C TYR A 175 -17.50 13.87 5.95
N THR A 176 -17.97 15.11 6.06
CA THR A 176 -19.30 15.41 6.61
C THR A 176 -20.41 14.77 5.78
N ALA A 177 -20.32 14.88 4.45
CA ALA A 177 -21.29 14.26 3.55
C ALA A 177 -21.28 12.73 3.67
N LEU A 178 -20.11 12.10 3.67
CA LEU A 178 -19.97 10.65 3.89
C LEU A 178 -20.55 10.21 5.21
N HIS A 179 -20.26 10.97 6.28
CA HIS A 179 -20.73 10.65 7.63
C HIS A 179 -22.27 10.77 7.74
N GLN A 180 -22.86 11.81 7.17
CA GLN A 180 -24.32 12.00 7.18
C GLN A 180 -25.04 10.86 6.46
N VAL A 181 -24.60 10.49 5.27
CA VAL A 181 -25.18 9.35 4.53
C VAL A 181 -24.89 8.03 5.26
N GLY A 182 -23.67 7.86 5.74
CA GLY A 182 -23.20 6.65 6.40
C GLY A 182 -23.97 6.28 7.67
N GLN A 183 -24.51 7.27 8.40
CA GLN A 183 -25.33 7.03 9.61
C GLN A 183 -26.51 6.10 9.33
N GLN A 184 -27.15 6.21 8.17
CA GLN A 184 -28.28 5.37 7.77
C GLN A 184 -27.87 3.91 7.54
N TYR A 185 -26.60 3.65 7.37
CA TYR A 185 -26.02 2.33 7.10
C TYR A 185 -25.18 1.80 8.26
N GLY A 186 -25.26 2.45 9.44
CA GLY A 186 -24.48 2.05 10.60
C GLY A 186 -22.98 2.29 10.47
N MET A 187 -22.55 3.23 9.61
CA MET A 187 -21.15 3.58 9.47
C MET A 187 -20.61 4.17 10.77
N VAL A 188 -19.43 3.71 11.16
CA VAL A 188 -18.70 4.20 12.34
C VAL A 188 -17.31 4.70 11.93
N ASN A 189 -16.77 5.62 12.71
CA ASN A 189 -15.38 6.00 12.56
C ASN A 189 -14.49 4.93 13.20
N ALA A 190 -13.51 4.44 12.45
CA ALA A 190 -12.55 3.46 12.91
C ALA A 190 -11.16 4.10 13.10
N GLY A 191 -10.50 3.74 14.18
CA GLY A 191 -9.13 4.17 14.47
C GLY A 191 -8.09 3.25 13.83
N TYR A 192 -6.81 3.58 14.03
CA TYR A 192 -5.69 2.85 13.45
C TYR A 192 -5.62 1.38 13.92
N ARG A 193 -6.00 1.10 15.19
CA ARG A 193 -6.04 -0.27 15.72
C ARG A 193 -7.00 -1.19 14.95
N ALA A 194 -8.09 -0.64 14.40
CA ALA A 194 -8.99 -1.43 13.55
C ALA A 194 -8.30 -1.84 12.23
N ILE A 195 -7.41 -0.98 11.69
CA ILE A 195 -6.60 -1.33 10.53
C ILE A 195 -5.63 -2.47 10.86
N ASP A 196 -5.01 -2.42 12.05
CA ASP A 196 -4.10 -3.48 12.49
C ASP A 196 -4.81 -4.83 12.56
N SER A 197 -5.93 -4.92 13.27
CA SER A 197 -6.71 -6.16 13.39
C SER A 197 -7.22 -6.68 12.04
N LEU A 198 -7.85 -5.83 11.23
CA LEU A 198 -8.41 -6.26 9.95
C LEU A 198 -7.33 -6.65 8.93
N SER A 199 -6.19 -5.94 8.91
CA SER A 199 -5.11 -6.26 7.99
C SER A 199 -4.36 -7.53 8.36
N ILE A 200 -4.23 -7.86 9.66
CA ILE A 200 -3.59 -9.11 10.09
C ILE A 200 -4.45 -10.32 9.70
N GLU A 201 -5.77 -10.24 9.86
CA GLU A 201 -6.70 -11.29 9.41
C GLU A 201 -6.58 -11.55 7.91
N LYS A 202 -6.38 -10.49 7.12
CA LYS A 202 -6.25 -10.58 5.67
C LYS A 202 -4.85 -11.01 5.21
N GLY A 203 -3.89 -11.04 6.11
CA GLY A 203 -2.49 -11.35 5.78
C GLY A 203 -1.75 -10.23 5.07
N TYR A 204 -2.25 -9.01 5.14
CA TYR A 204 -1.60 -7.85 4.58
C TYR A 204 -0.47 -7.37 5.49
N PRO A 205 0.76 -7.36 5.01
CA PRO A 205 1.90 -7.01 5.84
C PRO A 205 1.95 -5.50 6.12
N HIS A 206 2.41 -5.16 7.31
CA HIS A 206 2.85 -3.82 7.65
C HIS A 206 4.36 -3.71 7.47
N TRP A 207 4.77 -2.82 6.59
CA TRP A 207 6.18 -2.46 6.50
C TRP A 207 6.64 -1.85 7.83
N HIS A 208 7.87 -2.19 8.24
CA HIS A 208 8.50 -1.90 9.51
C HIS A 208 8.08 -2.82 10.67
N MET A 209 6.91 -3.43 10.63
CA MET A 209 6.51 -4.48 11.59
C MET A 209 6.94 -5.86 11.08
N GLU A 210 6.16 -6.45 10.15
CA GLU A 210 6.45 -7.78 9.60
C GLU A 210 7.51 -7.76 8.50
N VAL A 211 7.58 -6.69 7.71
CA VAL A 211 8.55 -6.55 6.61
C VAL A 211 9.47 -5.39 6.89
N ARG A 212 10.77 -5.62 6.77
CA ARG A 212 11.83 -4.65 7.06
C ARG A 212 12.87 -4.62 5.93
N MET A 213 13.79 -3.67 6.01
CA MET A 213 14.86 -3.49 5.01
C MET A 213 15.85 -4.66 4.90
N ASP A 214 15.86 -5.57 5.86
CA ASP A 214 16.66 -6.80 5.86
C ASP A 214 15.86 -8.05 5.41
N ASP A 215 14.57 -7.90 5.13
CA ASP A 215 13.73 -8.94 4.55
C ASP A 215 13.61 -8.74 3.04
N THR A 216 13.71 -9.81 2.28
CA THR A 216 13.47 -9.78 0.83
C THR A 216 12.02 -10.08 0.49
N PRO A 217 11.51 -9.68 -0.69
CA PRO A 217 10.18 -10.10 -1.15
C PRO A 217 9.99 -11.63 -1.16
N LEU A 218 11.08 -12.37 -1.37
CA LEU A 218 11.09 -13.84 -1.37
C LEU A 218 10.78 -14.41 0.02
N GLU A 219 11.41 -13.85 1.05
CA GLU A 219 11.21 -14.24 2.44
C GLU A 219 9.86 -13.77 2.98
N ALA A 220 9.44 -12.56 2.59
CA ALA A 220 8.20 -11.93 3.05
C ALA A 220 6.93 -12.41 2.35
N GLY A 221 7.04 -13.23 1.28
CA GLY A 221 5.89 -13.68 0.50
C GLY A 221 5.35 -12.61 -0.48
N LEU A 222 6.17 -11.63 -0.86
CA LEU A 222 5.80 -10.50 -1.72
C LEU A 222 6.32 -10.64 -3.16
N MET A 223 6.69 -11.85 -3.59
CA MET A 223 7.23 -12.07 -4.95
C MET A 223 6.27 -11.68 -6.07
N PHE A 224 4.97 -11.66 -5.81
CA PHE A 224 3.98 -11.21 -6.79
C PHE A 224 4.11 -9.72 -7.14
N THR A 225 4.81 -8.93 -6.31
CA THR A 225 5.14 -7.52 -6.58
C THR A 225 6.40 -7.35 -7.42
N CYS A 226 7.09 -8.45 -7.82
CA CYS A 226 8.38 -8.39 -8.50
C CYS A 226 8.25 -8.85 -9.95
N LYS A 227 8.58 -7.98 -10.91
CA LYS A 227 8.49 -8.22 -12.37
C LYS A 227 9.63 -9.10 -12.94
N LEU A 228 10.03 -10.16 -12.22
CA LEU A 228 11.14 -11.04 -12.64
C LEU A 228 10.89 -11.80 -13.94
N LYS A 229 9.64 -11.85 -14.41
CA LYS A 229 9.27 -12.52 -15.68
C LYS A 229 9.35 -11.59 -16.90
N THR A 230 9.88 -10.39 -16.72
CA THR A 230 10.04 -9.38 -17.79
C THR A 230 11.49 -9.02 -17.97
N ASP A 231 11.83 -8.40 -19.10
CA ASP A 231 13.18 -7.87 -19.37
C ASP A 231 13.43 -6.51 -18.70
N THR A 232 12.39 -5.88 -18.12
CA THR A 232 12.51 -4.60 -17.45
C THR A 232 13.26 -4.75 -16.13
N ASP A 233 14.39 -4.08 -16.01
CA ASP A 233 15.22 -4.11 -14.81
C ASP A 233 14.66 -3.21 -13.69
N PHE A 234 15.08 -3.47 -12.45
CA PHE A 234 14.75 -2.67 -11.27
C PHE A 234 15.83 -2.80 -10.19
N LEU A 235 15.88 -1.82 -9.30
CA LEU A 235 16.84 -1.80 -8.20
C LEU A 235 16.69 -3.06 -7.33
N GLY A 236 17.79 -3.76 -7.11
CA GLY A 236 17.83 -5.00 -6.31
C GLY A 236 17.50 -6.29 -7.07
N ARG A 237 17.11 -6.23 -8.35
CA ARG A 237 16.76 -7.42 -9.16
C ARG A 237 17.83 -8.50 -9.12
N SER A 238 19.07 -8.17 -9.46
CA SER A 238 20.18 -9.13 -9.49
C SER A 238 20.43 -9.79 -8.14
N ALA A 239 20.32 -9.03 -7.05
CA ALA A 239 20.46 -9.59 -5.70
C ALA A 239 19.30 -10.52 -5.35
N LEU A 240 18.07 -10.18 -5.75
CA LEU A 240 16.87 -10.99 -5.53
C LEU A 240 16.94 -12.31 -6.30
N GLU A 241 17.40 -12.28 -7.56
CA GLU A 241 17.60 -13.48 -8.39
C GLU A 241 18.64 -14.42 -7.77
N LYS A 242 19.78 -13.89 -7.34
CA LYS A 242 20.80 -14.67 -6.62
C LYS A 242 20.29 -15.31 -5.34
N ARG A 243 19.48 -14.57 -4.55
CA ARG A 243 18.87 -15.12 -3.34
C ARG A 243 17.87 -16.22 -3.66
N ARG A 244 17.09 -16.07 -4.73
CA ARG A 244 16.15 -17.11 -5.18
C ARG A 244 16.87 -18.39 -5.61
N GLU A 245 17.99 -18.28 -6.30
CA GLU A 245 18.82 -19.43 -6.72
C GLU A 245 19.49 -20.12 -5.52
N ALA A 246 19.93 -19.36 -4.54
CA ALA A 246 20.55 -19.88 -3.31
C ALA A 246 19.55 -20.57 -2.35
N GLY A 247 18.24 -20.37 -2.58
CA GLY A 247 17.18 -20.84 -1.70
C GLY A 247 16.92 -19.93 -0.51
N VAL A 248 15.78 -20.17 0.14
CA VAL A 248 15.27 -19.35 1.25
C VAL A 248 15.56 -20.03 2.58
N ARG A 249 16.29 -19.35 3.46
CA ARG A 249 16.57 -19.83 4.82
C ARG A 249 15.59 -19.31 5.87
N LYS A 250 14.91 -18.19 5.58
CA LYS A 250 13.96 -17.49 6.46
C LYS A 250 12.66 -17.27 5.70
N LYS A 251 11.52 -17.53 6.31
CA LYS A 251 10.21 -17.36 5.67
C LYS A 251 9.20 -16.79 6.65
N LYS A 252 8.43 -15.81 6.19
CA LYS A 252 7.26 -15.32 6.91
C LYS A 252 6.17 -16.38 6.96
N VAL A 253 5.62 -16.61 8.15
CA VAL A 253 4.54 -17.56 8.42
C VAL A 253 3.46 -16.92 9.28
N CYS A 254 2.24 -17.43 9.15
CA CYS A 254 1.09 -17.05 9.95
C CYS A 254 0.83 -18.14 11.00
N PHE A 255 0.46 -17.72 12.19
CA PHE A 255 0.04 -18.58 13.28
C PHE A 255 -1.33 -18.14 13.81
N THR A 256 -2.12 -19.08 14.25
CA THR A 256 -3.25 -18.86 15.17
C THR A 256 -2.87 -19.41 16.54
N VAL A 257 -3.40 -18.81 17.60
CA VAL A 257 -3.10 -19.20 18.98
C VAL A 257 -4.30 -19.97 19.52
N GLU A 258 -4.06 -21.18 20.04
CA GLU A 258 -5.13 -22.02 20.58
C GLU A 258 -5.64 -21.58 21.95
N ASP A 259 -4.76 -20.96 22.76
CA ASP A 259 -5.11 -20.46 24.08
C ASP A 259 -5.69 -19.05 24.00
N PRO A 260 -7.00 -18.85 24.28
CA PRO A 260 -7.67 -17.56 24.15
C PRO A 260 -7.19 -16.50 25.16
N ASP A 261 -6.52 -16.92 26.24
CA ASP A 261 -6.01 -16.00 27.25
C ASP A 261 -4.61 -15.43 26.89
N VAL A 262 -4.01 -15.91 25.78
CA VAL A 262 -2.71 -15.44 25.29
C VAL A 262 -2.90 -14.27 24.33
N CYS A 263 -2.33 -13.13 24.69
CA CYS A 263 -2.24 -11.96 23.81
C CYS A 263 -0.78 -11.80 23.32
N LEU A 264 -0.60 -11.84 22.01
CA LEU A 264 0.71 -11.65 21.39
C LEU A 264 0.90 -10.19 21.00
N VAL A 265 2.04 -9.63 21.37
CA VAL A 265 2.40 -8.22 21.08
C VAL A 265 3.56 -8.08 20.10
N GLY A 266 4.23 -9.19 19.76
CA GLY A 266 5.43 -9.27 18.94
C GLY A 266 6.69 -9.52 19.77
N LEU A 267 7.70 -10.08 19.09
CA LEU A 267 9.00 -10.51 19.66
C LEU A 267 8.98 -11.80 20.48
N GLU A 268 7.83 -12.44 20.68
CA GLU A 268 7.76 -13.76 21.31
C GLU A 268 8.54 -14.78 20.49
N ALA A 269 9.22 -15.69 21.20
CA ALA A 269 10.00 -16.75 20.57
C ALA A 269 9.08 -17.81 19.95
N ILE A 270 9.42 -18.23 18.73
CA ILE A 270 8.81 -19.40 18.09
C ILE A 270 9.70 -20.59 18.37
N VAL A 271 9.15 -21.58 19.09
CA VAL A 271 9.86 -22.82 19.44
C VAL A 271 9.18 -24.00 18.75
N ARG A 272 9.97 -24.84 18.11
CA ARG A 272 9.51 -26.08 17.47
C ARG A 272 10.35 -27.25 17.97
N ASN A 273 9.71 -28.25 18.55
CA ASN A 273 10.37 -29.44 19.10
C ASN A 273 11.45 -29.11 20.15
N GLY A 274 11.24 -28.07 20.96
CA GLY A 274 12.19 -27.60 21.96
C GLY A 274 13.30 -26.69 21.43
N GLU A 275 13.38 -26.44 20.14
CA GLU A 275 14.39 -25.58 19.52
C GLU A 275 13.81 -24.23 19.12
N TYR A 276 14.58 -23.15 19.34
CA TYR A 276 14.25 -21.82 18.85
C TYR A 276 14.40 -21.78 17.32
N VAL A 277 13.31 -21.46 16.62
CA VAL A 277 13.28 -21.38 15.15
C VAL A 277 12.98 -19.99 14.61
N GLY A 278 12.64 -19.03 15.47
CA GLY A 278 12.36 -17.66 15.04
C GLY A 278 11.55 -16.89 16.07
N HIS A 279 11.01 -15.75 15.66
CA HIS A 279 10.21 -14.91 16.55
C HIS A 279 9.03 -14.27 15.83
N ILE A 280 8.02 -13.93 16.61
CA ILE A 280 6.86 -13.18 16.15
C ILE A 280 7.27 -11.73 15.85
N ARG A 281 6.78 -11.17 14.78
CA ARG A 281 6.98 -9.77 14.37
C ARG A 281 5.74 -8.91 14.65
N ARG A 282 4.56 -9.49 14.56
CA ARG A 282 3.27 -8.83 14.80
C ARG A 282 2.28 -9.85 15.32
N GLY A 283 1.54 -9.50 16.37
CA GLY A 283 0.38 -10.21 16.85
C GLY A 283 -0.79 -9.25 17.04
N ASP A 284 -1.99 -9.69 16.80
CA ASP A 284 -3.22 -8.94 17.07
C ASP A 284 -4.42 -9.89 17.12
N THR A 285 -5.52 -9.43 17.69
CA THR A 285 -6.77 -10.17 17.74
C THR A 285 -7.48 -10.11 16.40
N GLY A 286 -7.79 -11.26 15.82
CA GLY A 286 -8.67 -11.40 14.66
C GLY A 286 -10.12 -11.52 15.12
N TYR A 287 -10.83 -10.40 15.19
CA TYR A 287 -12.21 -10.36 15.72
C TYR A 287 -13.22 -11.12 14.86
N TYR A 288 -13.01 -11.21 13.54
CA TYR A 288 -13.86 -12.00 12.65
C TYR A 288 -13.59 -13.50 12.79
N LEU A 289 -12.33 -13.87 12.96
CA LEU A 289 -11.89 -15.26 13.14
C LEU A 289 -11.99 -15.75 14.58
N ASP A 290 -12.26 -14.84 15.52
CA ASP A 290 -12.36 -15.08 16.97
C ASP A 290 -11.13 -15.82 17.52
N THR A 291 -9.94 -15.32 17.15
CA THR A 291 -8.65 -15.92 17.57
C THR A 291 -7.53 -14.88 17.52
N GLU A 292 -6.50 -15.10 18.34
CA GLU A 292 -5.25 -14.37 18.20
C GLU A 292 -4.49 -14.86 16.96
N ILE A 293 -3.98 -13.90 16.17
CA ILE A 293 -3.22 -14.15 14.94
C ILE A 293 -1.84 -13.55 15.10
N ALA A 294 -0.84 -14.26 14.66
CA ALA A 294 0.52 -13.77 14.65
C ALA A 294 1.23 -14.03 13.32
N TYR A 295 2.07 -13.09 12.94
CA TYR A 295 3.02 -13.24 11.85
C TYR A 295 4.43 -13.13 12.39
N GLY A 296 5.28 -14.07 11.98
CA GLY A 296 6.68 -14.11 12.33
C GLY A 296 7.52 -14.75 11.25
N TYR A 297 8.80 -14.79 11.47
CA TYR A 297 9.73 -15.49 10.58
C TYR A 297 10.28 -16.71 11.25
N ILE A 298 10.26 -17.81 10.53
CA ILE A 298 10.97 -19.03 10.92
C ILE A 298 12.22 -19.18 10.05
N THR A 299 13.32 -19.58 10.69
CA THR A 299 14.52 -20.07 10.02
C THR A 299 14.32 -21.55 9.72
N HIS A 300 14.49 -21.95 8.48
CA HIS A 300 14.46 -23.36 8.13
C HIS A 300 15.82 -23.96 8.47
N PRO A 301 15.93 -24.93 9.38
CA PRO A 301 17.14 -25.74 9.45
C PRO A 301 17.31 -26.46 8.11
N GLN A 302 18.55 -26.53 7.64
CA GLN A 302 18.89 -27.32 6.44
C GLN A 302 18.55 -28.78 6.63
#